data_44bbfe3640f70b2c3cfc8028537e1393
#
_entry.id   44bbfe3640f70b2c3cfc8028537e1393
#
_cell.length_a   1.000
_cell.length_b   1.000
_cell.length_c   1.000
_cell.angle_alpha   90.00
_cell.angle_beta   90.00
_cell.angle_gamma   90.00
#
_symmetry.space_group_name_H-M   'P 1'
#
loop_
_entity.id
_entity.type
_entity.pdbx_description
1 polymer ?
#
loop_
_entity_poly.entity_id
_entity_poly.type
_entity_poly.pdbx_seq_one_letter_code
_entity_poly.pdbx_strand_id
1 'polypeptide(L)'
;MPTSVKQLMEAANAAVPKISGKEAQEMVAKGALLVDVRDGTEVAATGKAAGAVHVPRGSLEFKADPEAPGHDKNFSKDRAVILHCASGGRAALAGKLLKDFGYDKVYNLGGFKDWVEAGGKIDK
;
A
#
# COMPACT_ATOMS: atom_id res chain seq x y z
N MET A 1 22.91 -16.09 8.90
CA MET A 1 23.10 -15.44 7.61
C MET A 1 22.28 -14.16 7.54
N PRO A 2 22.87 -13.06 7.08
CA PRO A 2 22.10 -11.82 6.94
C PRO A 2 21.00 -11.95 5.89
N THR A 3 19.87 -11.31 6.14
CA THR A 3 18.77 -11.27 5.19
C THR A 3 19.06 -10.22 4.12
N SER A 4 18.82 -10.55 2.87
CA SER A 4 19.01 -9.63 1.75
C SER A 4 17.68 -9.02 1.31
N VAL A 5 17.73 -7.93 0.53
CA VAL A 5 16.55 -7.34 -0.09
C VAL A 5 15.86 -8.39 -0.98
N LYS A 6 16.65 -9.20 -1.70
CA LYS A 6 16.08 -10.26 -2.54
C LYS A 6 15.22 -11.21 -1.72
N GLN A 7 15.69 -11.64 -0.56
CA GLN A 7 14.95 -12.54 0.32
C GLN A 7 13.69 -11.86 0.87
N LEU A 8 13.79 -10.59 1.26
CA LEU A 8 12.62 -9.83 1.73
C LEU A 8 11.57 -9.71 0.63
N MET A 9 12.01 -9.45 -0.60
CA MET A 9 11.09 -9.30 -1.74
C MET A 9 10.42 -10.62 -2.11
N GLU A 10 11.16 -11.72 -2.07
CA GLU A 10 10.59 -13.04 -2.35
C GLU A 10 9.50 -13.39 -1.34
N ALA A 11 9.75 -13.16 -0.05
CA ALA A 11 8.78 -13.40 1.00
C ALA A 11 7.55 -12.50 0.84
N ALA A 12 7.78 -11.23 0.53
CA ALA A 12 6.69 -10.27 0.35
C ALA A 12 5.81 -10.63 -0.84
N ASN A 13 6.42 -10.94 -1.97
CA ASN A 13 5.66 -11.30 -3.19
C ASN A 13 4.89 -12.61 -3.01
N ALA A 14 5.41 -13.53 -2.20
CA ALA A 14 4.70 -14.77 -1.89
C ALA A 14 3.49 -14.54 -1.00
N ALA A 15 3.55 -13.55 -0.09
CA ALA A 15 2.50 -13.29 0.89
C ALA A 15 1.44 -12.30 0.40
N VAL A 16 1.78 -11.40 -0.51
CA VAL A 16 0.93 -10.29 -0.93
C VAL A 16 0.60 -10.41 -2.41
N PRO A 17 -0.66 -10.72 -2.77
CA PRO A 17 -1.04 -10.83 -4.18
C PRO A 17 -0.93 -9.48 -4.90
N LYS A 18 -0.52 -9.54 -6.15
CA LYS A 18 -0.55 -8.37 -7.04
C LYS A 18 -1.91 -8.26 -7.69
N ILE A 19 -2.39 -7.04 -7.85
CA ILE A 19 -3.64 -6.76 -8.56
C ILE A 19 -3.40 -5.70 -9.61
N SER A 20 -4.31 -5.65 -10.60
CA SER A 20 -4.24 -4.65 -11.67
C SER A 20 -4.82 -3.32 -11.17
N GLY A 21 -4.54 -2.24 -11.92
CA GLY A 21 -5.13 -0.93 -11.62
C GLY A 21 -6.65 -0.96 -11.70
N LYS A 22 -7.20 -1.71 -12.63
CA LYS A 22 -8.66 -1.86 -12.76
C LYS A 22 -9.24 -2.57 -11.55
N GLU A 23 -8.63 -3.67 -11.11
CA GLU A 23 -9.05 -4.38 -9.91
C GLU A 23 -8.99 -3.48 -8.69
N ALA A 24 -7.92 -2.69 -8.57
CA ALA A 24 -7.77 -1.75 -7.46
C ALA A 24 -8.91 -0.73 -7.43
N GLN A 25 -9.27 -0.17 -8.59
CA GLN A 25 -10.37 0.78 -8.68
C GLN A 25 -11.70 0.16 -8.24
N GLU A 26 -11.96 -1.07 -8.66
CA GLU A 26 -13.18 -1.78 -8.27
C GLU A 26 -13.21 -2.03 -6.76
N MET A 27 -12.09 -2.42 -6.18
CA MET A 27 -12.00 -2.69 -4.74
C MET A 27 -12.16 -1.40 -3.93
N VAL A 28 -11.56 -0.30 -4.37
CA VAL A 28 -11.71 1.01 -3.71
C VAL A 28 -13.17 1.44 -3.74
N ALA A 29 -13.86 1.24 -4.87
CA ALA A 29 -15.28 1.56 -4.98
C ALA A 29 -16.13 0.76 -4.01
N LYS A 30 -15.65 -0.41 -3.59
CA LYS A 30 -16.34 -1.28 -2.62
C LYS A 30 -15.87 -1.05 -1.18
N GLY A 31 -15.04 -0.05 -0.95
CA GLY A 31 -14.62 0.32 0.39
C GLY A 31 -13.21 -0.06 0.82
N ALA A 32 -12.39 -0.62 -0.08
CA ALA A 32 -11.00 -0.93 0.25
C ALA A 32 -10.22 0.36 0.53
N LEU A 33 -9.27 0.28 1.44
CA LEU A 33 -8.36 1.38 1.74
C LEU A 33 -7.21 1.36 0.74
N LEU A 34 -6.98 2.49 0.07
CA LEU A 34 -5.84 2.64 -0.84
C LEU A 34 -4.76 3.45 -0.13
N VAL A 35 -3.57 2.90 -0.03
CA VAL A 35 -2.45 3.52 0.70
C VAL A 35 -1.27 3.76 -0.23
N ASP A 36 -0.80 5.01 -0.27
CA ASP A 36 0.39 5.40 -1.00
C ASP A 36 1.56 5.42 -0.01
N VAL A 37 2.53 4.54 -0.21
CA VAL A 37 3.68 4.44 0.71
C VAL A 37 4.94 5.14 0.18
N ARG A 38 4.77 5.98 -0.85
CA ARG A 38 5.89 6.79 -1.38
C ARG A 38 6.27 7.90 -0.41
N ASP A 39 7.41 8.51 -0.67
CA ASP A 39 7.84 9.68 0.09
C ASP A 39 7.01 10.91 -0.28
N GLY A 40 6.94 11.88 0.64
CA GLY A 40 6.17 13.10 0.42
C GLY A 40 6.62 13.90 -0.80
N THR A 41 7.91 13.90 -1.12
CA THR A 41 8.43 14.59 -2.29
C THR A 41 7.91 14.00 -3.60
N GLU A 42 7.76 12.67 -3.65
CA GLU A 42 7.18 11.99 -4.82
C GLU A 42 5.71 12.37 -4.99
N VAL A 43 4.97 12.37 -3.89
CA VAL A 43 3.55 12.72 -3.91
C VAL A 43 3.36 14.18 -4.33
N ALA A 44 4.20 15.08 -3.82
CA ALA A 44 4.14 16.49 -4.20
C ALA A 44 4.40 16.71 -5.70
N ALA A 45 5.27 15.89 -6.29
CA ALA A 45 5.61 16.00 -7.70
C ALA A 45 4.51 15.50 -8.63
N THR A 46 3.76 14.47 -8.25
CA THR A 46 2.82 13.80 -9.16
C THR A 46 1.37 13.94 -8.72
N GLY A 47 1.10 14.34 -7.47
CA GLY A 47 -0.21 14.13 -6.85
C GLY A 47 -0.32 12.70 -6.38
N LYS A 48 -1.47 12.33 -5.83
CA LYS A 48 -1.73 10.96 -5.37
C LYS A 48 -3.02 10.42 -5.97
N ALA A 49 -3.19 9.11 -5.94
CA ALA A 49 -4.44 8.49 -6.37
C ALA A 49 -5.59 9.06 -5.56
N ALA A 50 -6.71 9.37 -6.21
CA ALA A 50 -7.86 9.99 -5.55
C ALA A 50 -8.37 9.08 -4.43
N GLY A 51 -8.54 9.65 -3.25
CA GLY A 51 -9.01 8.94 -2.07
C GLY A 51 -7.95 8.14 -1.34
N ALA A 52 -6.71 8.10 -1.85
CA ALA A 52 -5.64 7.38 -1.17
C ALA A 52 -5.21 8.10 0.10
N VAL A 53 -4.84 7.32 1.09
CA VAL A 53 -4.21 7.82 2.30
C VAL A 53 -2.71 7.75 2.09
N HIS A 54 -2.01 8.85 2.34
CA HIS A 54 -0.54 8.87 2.21
C HIS A 54 0.11 8.49 3.53
N VAL A 55 0.75 7.35 3.56
CA VAL A 55 1.53 6.89 4.71
C VAL A 55 2.89 6.43 4.19
N PRO A 56 3.92 7.27 4.31
CA PRO A 56 5.27 6.87 3.87
C PRO A 56 5.67 5.56 4.53
N ARG A 57 6.41 4.73 3.79
CA ARG A 57 6.78 3.39 4.28
C ARG A 57 7.38 3.43 5.69
N GLY A 58 8.20 4.43 5.99
CA GLY A 58 8.85 4.55 7.31
C GLY A 58 7.89 4.82 8.47
N SER A 59 6.65 5.23 8.19
CA SER A 59 5.64 5.53 9.21
C SER A 59 4.58 4.44 9.35
N LEU A 60 4.59 3.45 8.47
CA LEU A 60 3.50 2.49 8.36
C LEU A 60 3.24 1.71 9.65
N GLU A 61 4.29 1.25 10.32
CA GLU A 61 4.14 0.49 11.57
C GLU A 61 3.34 1.29 12.61
N PHE A 62 3.64 2.58 12.70
CA PHE A 62 3.03 3.45 13.71
C PHE A 62 1.59 3.81 13.38
N LYS A 63 1.22 3.76 12.11
CA LYS A 63 -0.14 4.09 11.67
C LYS A 63 -1.04 2.87 11.63
N ALA A 64 -0.49 1.70 11.34
CA ALA A 64 -1.27 0.48 11.14
C ALA A 64 -1.47 -0.36 12.40
N ASP A 65 -0.63 -0.18 13.43
CA ASP A 65 -0.77 -0.92 14.68
C ASP A 65 -1.86 -0.28 15.54
N PRO A 66 -2.97 -1.01 15.84
CA PRO A 66 -4.05 -0.46 16.65
C PRO A 66 -3.63 -0.05 18.06
N GLU A 67 -2.53 -0.60 18.57
CA GLU A 67 -2.03 -0.28 19.90
C GLU A 67 -1.05 0.90 19.92
N ALA A 68 -0.62 1.36 18.75
CA ALA A 68 0.31 2.48 18.68
C ALA A 68 -0.43 3.82 18.93
N PRO A 69 0.18 4.77 19.66
CA PRO A 69 -0.45 6.07 19.91
C PRO A 69 -0.81 6.84 18.64
N GLY A 70 -0.07 6.62 17.56
CA GLY A 70 -0.31 7.30 16.29
C GLY A 70 -1.22 6.56 15.32
N HIS A 71 -1.94 5.52 15.78
CA HIS A 71 -2.78 4.70 14.91
C HIS A 71 -3.76 5.54 14.09
N ASP A 72 -3.77 5.28 12.78
CA ASP A 72 -4.71 5.90 11.85
C ASP A 72 -5.96 5.01 11.75
N LYS A 73 -7.10 5.57 12.07
CA LYS A 73 -8.36 4.82 12.11
C LYS A 73 -8.83 4.27 10.76
N ASN A 74 -8.24 4.74 9.67
CA ASN A 74 -8.50 4.15 8.35
C ASN A 74 -8.04 2.71 8.27
N PHE A 75 -7.02 2.33 9.05
CA PHE A 75 -6.54 0.95 9.09
C PHE A 75 -7.40 0.12 10.04
N SER A 76 -8.11 -0.83 9.45
CA SER A 76 -8.92 -1.80 10.20
C SER A 76 -8.63 -3.19 9.62
N LYS A 77 -8.46 -4.17 10.48
CA LYS A 77 -8.17 -5.54 10.04
C LYS A 77 -9.31 -6.18 9.24
N ASP A 78 -10.51 -5.63 9.35
CA ASP A 78 -11.68 -6.09 8.59
C ASP A 78 -11.73 -5.51 7.18
N ARG A 79 -10.94 -4.49 6.91
CA ARG A 79 -10.97 -3.76 5.66
C ARG A 79 -9.87 -4.25 4.73
N ALA A 80 -10.17 -4.41 3.45
CA ALA A 80 -9.14 -4.70 2.45
C ALA A 80 -8.23 -3.49 2.30
N VAL A 81 -6.93 -3.73 2.22
CA VAL A 81 -5.91 -2.67 2.07
C VAL A 81 -5.13 -2.91 0.80
N ILE A 82 -5.06 -1.90 -0.03
CA ILE A 82 -4.30 -1.91 -1.27
C ILE A 82 -3.14 -0.93 -1.13
N LEU A 83 -1.93 -1.38 -1.41
CA LEU A 83 -0.73 -0.55 -1.28
C LEU A 83 -0.10 -0.32 -2.64
N HIS A 84 0.44 0.87 -2.85
CA HIS A 84 1.26 1.15 -4.02
C HIS A 84 2.41 2.10 -3.67
N CYS A 85 3.42 2.08 -4.52
CA CYS A 85 4.54 3.01 -4.44
C CYS A 85 4.88 3.48 -5.86
N ALA A 86 6.14 3.74 -6.18
CA ALA A 86 6.52 4.13 -7.54
C ALA A 86 6.60 2.91 -8.47
N SER A 87 7.17 1.80 -8.00
CA SER A 87 7.41 0.61 -8.82
C SER A 87 6.94 -0.72 -8.19
N GLY A 88 6.46 -0.69 -6.98
CA GLY A 88 5.90 -1.88 -6.31
C GLY A 88 6.77 -2.48 -5.21
N GLY A 89 8.05 -2.14 -5.13
CA GLY A 89 8.95 -2.72 -4.13
C GLY A 89 8.60 -2.35 -2.70
N ARG A 90 8.47 -1.06 -2.44
CA ARG A 90 8.08 -0.58 -1.09
C ARG A 90 6.69 -1.07 -0.73
N ALA A 91 5.78 -1.13 -1.71
CA ALA A 91 4.42 -1.62 -1.49
C ALA A 91 4.40 -3.10 -1.14
N ALA A 92 5.26 -3.91 -1.78
CA ALA A 92 5.35 -5.33 -1.46
C ALA A 92 5.81 -5.53 -0.01
N LEU A 93 6.87 -4.83 0.40
CA LEU A 93 7.38 -4.91 1.78
C LEU A 93 6.36 -4.40 2.79
N ALA A 94 5.66 -3.30 2.45
CA ALA A 94 4.59 -2.76 3.29
C ALA A 94 3.46 -3.77 3.47
N GLY A 95 3.08 -4.45 2.40
CA GLY A 95 2.03 -5.46 2.47
C GLY A 95 2.41 -6.64 3.36
N LYS A 96 3.66 -7.09 3.26
CA LYS A 96 4.16 -8.17 4.12
C LYS A 96 4.10 -7.76 5.60
N LEU A 97 4.47 -6.51 5.90
CA LEU A 97 4.38 -5.99 7.26
C LEU A 97 2.93 -6.06 7.77
N LEU A 98 1.98 -5.61 6.95
CA LEU A 98 0.57 -5.64 7.34
C LEU A 98 0.07 -7.06 7.56
N LYS A 99 0.50 -8.02 6.73
CA LYS A 99 0.18 -9.43 6.94
C LYS A 99 0.70 -9.90 8.30
N ASP A 100 1.92 -9.54 8.63
CA ASP A 100 2.52 -9.90 9.92
C ASP A 100 1.77 -9.25 11.09
N PHE A 101 1.16 -8.09 10.87
CA PHE A 101 0.34 -7.39 11.86
C PHE A 101 -1.07 -7.99 11.99
N GLY A 102 -1.43 -8.95 11.14
CA GLY A 102 -2.72 -9.62 11.20
C GLY A 102 -3.77 -9.12 10.21
N TYR A 103 -3.38 -8.27 9.26
CA TYR A 103 -4.27 -7.88 8.16
C TYR A 103 -4.33 -9.00 7.14
N ASP A 104 -5.52 -9.54 6.87
CA ASP A 104 -5.67 -10.68 5.96
C ASP A 104 -5.83 -10.28 4.51
N LYS A 105 -6.51 -9.17 4.25
CA LYS A 105 -6.88 -8.74 2.89
C LYS A 105 -5.95 -7.63 2.44
N VAL A 106 -4.73 -8.00 2.05
CA VAL A 106 -3.69 -7.05 1.66
C VAL A 106 -3.24 -7.33 0.24
N TYR A 107 -3.17 -6.28 -0.58
CA TYR A 107 -2.88 -6.41 -2.01
C TYR A 107 -1.86 -5.37 -2.44
N ASN A 108 -1.04 -5.72 -3.43
CA ASN A 108 -0.03 -4.82 -4.00
C ASN A 108 -0.50 -4.37 -5.39
N LEU A 109 -0.83 -3.10 -5.54
CA LEU A 109 -1.16 -2.52 -6.83
C LEU A 109 0.11 -2.30 -7.68
N GLY A 110 1.26 -2.10 -7.04
CA GLY A 110 2.49 -1.84 -7.75
C GLY A 110 2.84 -0.37 -7.76
N GLY A 111 2.82 0.25 -8.93
CA GLY A 111 3.24 1.63 -9.08
C GLY A 111 2.09 2.60 -9.27
N PHE A 112 2.38 3.86 -9.01
CA PHE A 112 1.44 4.95 -9.24
C PHE A 112 0.94 4.98 -10.70
N LYS A 113 1.83 4.68 -11.64
CA LYS A 113 1.46 4.67 -13.05
C LYS A 113 0.42 3.59 -13.38
N ASP A 114 0.42 2.48 -12.63
CA ASP A 114 -0.57 1.42 -12.85
C ASP A 114 -1.98 1.91 -12.55
N TRP A 115 -2.12 2.77 -11.53
CA TRP A 115 -3.38 3.43 -11.21
C TRP A 115 -3.78 4.40 -12.32
N VAL A 116 -2.84 5.24 -12.76
CA VAL A 116 -3.08 6.27 -13.78
C VAL A 116 -3.43 5.64 -15.13
N GLU A 117 -2.68 4.64 -15.56
CA GLU A 117 -2.90 3.98 -16.85
C GLU A 117 -4.24 3.24 -16.91
N ALA A 118 -4.75 2.82 -15.78
CA ALA A 118 -6.07 2.18 -15.68
C ALA A 118 -7.22 3.20 -15.65
N GLY A 119 -6.92 4.48 -15.76
CA GLY A 119 -7.92 5.54 -15.75
C GLY A 119 -8.27 6.07 -14.37
N GLY A 120 -7.47 5.75 -13.37
CA GLY A 120 -7.68 6.23 -12.00
C GLY A 120 -7.50 7.73 -11.89
N LYS A 121 -8.31 8.37 -11.05
CA LYS A 121 -8.25 9.82 -10.82
C LYS A 121 -7.10 10.15 -9.89
N ILE A 122 -6.60 11.37 -10.02
CA ILE A 122 -5.48 11.90 -9.24
C ILE A 122 -5.92 13.15 -8.49
N ASP A 123 -5.56 13.22 -7.21
CA ASP A 123 -5.69 14.44 -6.39
C ASP A 123 -4.35 15.18 -6.41
N LYS A 124 -4.36 16.43 -6.73
CA LYS A 124 -3.14 17.26 -6.73
C LYS A 124 -3.15 18.31 -5.63
#